data_25d04f6f842bb4968fba237d7eac6f11
#
_entry.id   25d04f6f842bb4968fba237d7eac6f11
#
_cell.length_a   1.000
_cell.length_b   1.000
_cell.length_c   1.000
_cell.angle_alpha   90.00
_cell.angle_beta   90.00
_cell.angle_gamma   90.00
#
_symmetry.space_group_name_H-M   'P 1'
#
loop_
_entity.id
_entity.type
_entity.pdbx_description
1 polymer ?
#
loop_
_entity_poly.entity_id
_entity_poly.type
_entity_poly.pdbx_seq_one_letter_code
_entity_poly.pdbx_strand_id
1 'polypeptide(L)'
;MLKKKTEQLNLYKLPNDIEIYHTGYSTSIVKEKLARNLKILQEEIALSGEQSWHLGFLCDCYFGLEDYKKTIEYAQKAIKSGVKLIGQENNIYSRLISAMAYLNMDEEALLKEINNAILKFPELPDFYMDKAMVLLKQKKYVEAEVNLENVLDKYRDKKTE
;
A
#
# COMPACT_ATOMS: atom_id res chain seq x y z
N MET A 1 2.49 27.92 30.73
CA MET A 1 1.80 26.80 31.41
C MET A 1 0.41 26.67 30.79
N LEU A 2 0.23 25.77 29.83
CA LEU A 2 -1.05 25.57 29.14
C LEU A 2 -1.90 24.61 29.97
N LYS A 3 -3.01 25.08 30.52
CA LYS A 3 -4.01 24.24 31.19
C LYS A 3 -4.70 23.37 30.14
N LYS A 4 -4.53 22.04 30.23
CA LYS A 4 -5.35 21.05 29.53
C LYS A 4 -6.79 21.18 29.97
N LYS A 5 -7.67 21.67 29.09
CA LYS A 5 -9.11 21.55 29.27
C LYS A 5 -9.48 20.10 28.94
N THR A 6 -9.71 19.30 29.95
CA THR A 6 -10.34 17.98 29.78
C THR A 6 -11.83 18.23 29.56
N GLU A 7 -12.24 18.41 28.32
CA GLU A 7 -13.66 18.32 27.97
C GLU A 7 -14.04 16.83 28.02
N GLN A 8 -14.96 16.49 28.89
CA GLN A 8 -15.61 15.19 28.91
C GLN A 8 -16.36 15.03 27.58
N LEU A 9 -15.93 14.08 26.76
CA LEU A 9 -16.67 13.67 25.57
C LEU A 9 -17.99 13.07 26.01
N ASN A 10 -19.11 13.77 25.76
CA ASN A 10 -20.44 13.21 25.92
C ASN A 10 -20.71 12.22 24.76
N LEU A 11 -20.64 10.93 25.06
CA LEU A 11 -21.03 9.88 24.14
C LEU A 11 -22.54 9.72 24.14
N TYR A 12 -23.19 10.06 23.05
CA TYR A 12 -24.62 9.80 22.85
C TYR A 12 -24.80 8.48 22.12
N LYS A 13 -25.67 7.62 22.67
CA LYS A 13 -26.10 6.42 21.98
C LYS A 13 -27.09 6.83 20.88
N LEU A 14 -26.72 6.57 19.63
CA LEU A 14 -27.64 6.81 18.50
C LEU A 14 -28.85 5.88 18.58
N PRO A 15 -30.05 6.33 18.17
CA PRO A 15 -31.21 5.46 17.99
C PRO A 15 -30.90 4.31 17.05
N ASN A 16 -31.48 3.13 17.28
CA ASN A 16 -31.19 1.92 16.50
C ASN A 16 -31.76 1.97 15.04
N ASP A 17 -32.53 3.00 14.72
CA ASP A 17 -33.14 3.28 13.43
C ASP A 17 -32.33 4.22 12.54
N ILE A 18 -31.16 4.66 13.01
CA ILE A 18 -30.24 5.46 12.19
C ILE A 18 -29.27 4.56 11.47
N GLU A 19 -29.43 4.46 10.15
CA GLU A 19 -28.50 3.78 9.25
C GLU A 19 -27.57 4.81 8.56
N ILE A 20 -26.26 4.62 8.68
CA ILE A 20 -25.28 5.47 8.01
C ILE A 20 -24.75 4.72 6.78
N TYR A 21 -25.16 5.18 5.59
CA TYR A 21 -24.65 4.64 4.33
C TYR A 21 -23.38 5.38 3.90
N HIS A 22 -22.24 4.69 3.90
CA HIS A 22 -20.98 5.25 3.45
C HIS A 22 -20.80 4.98 1.96
N THR A 23 -21.15 5.94 1.10
CA THR A 23 -21.05 5.82 -0.37
C THR A 23 -19.66 6.21 -0.92
N GLY A 24 -18.74 6.63 -0.07
CA GLY A 24 -17.44 7.21 -0.45
C GLY A 24 -16.43 6.26 -1.10
N TYR A 25 -16.77 4.97 -1.24
CA TYR A 25 -15.91 3.92 -1.83
C TYR A 25 -16.39 3.42 -3.19
N SER A 26 -17.38 4.06 -3.81
CA SER A 26 -17.70 3.71 -5.20
C SER A 26 -16.51 4.03 -6.10
N THR A 27 -16.23 3.18 -7.09
CA THR A 27 -15.06 3.28 -7.96
C THR A 27 -14.93 4.66 -8.63
N SER A 28 -16.06 5.25 -9.05
CA SER A 28 -16.07 6.60 -9.65
C SER A 28 -15.63 7.68 -8.65
N ILE A 29 -16.19 7.68 -7.45
CA ILE A 29 -15.86 8.67 -6.41
C ILE A 29 -14.40 8.54 -5.98
N VAL A 30 -13.88 7.31 -5.89
CA VAL A 30 -12.47 7.07 -5.57
C VAL A 30 -11.57 7.63 -6.66
N LYS A 31 -11.85 7.37 -7.95
CA LYS A 31 -11.06 7.91 -9.08
C LYS A 31 -11.08 9.45 -9.12
N GLU A 32 -12.23 10.07 -8.87
CA GLU A 32 -12.33 11.54 -8.78
C GLU A 32 -11.50 12.12 -7.63
N LYS A 33 -11.55 11.49 -6.45
CA LYS A 33 -10.73 11.89 -5.30
C LYS A 33 -9.23 11.77 -5.60
N LEU A 34 -8.82 10.67 -6.24
CA LEU A 34 -7.41 10.45 -6.61
C LEU A 34 -6.94 11.45 -7.65
N ALA A 35 -7.74 11.76 -8.68
CA ALA A 35 -7.42 12.76 -9.68
C ALA A 35 -7.25 14.15 -9.05
N ARG A 36 -8.16 14.53 -8.14
CA ARG A 36 -8.05 15.78 -7.38
C ARG A 36 -6.79 15.80 -6.51
N ASN A 37 -6.49 14.72 -5.78
CA ASN A 37 -5.31 14.64 -4.93
C ASN A 37 -4.03 14.75 -5.77
N LEU A 38 -3.97 14.07 -6.91
CA LEU A 38 -2.86 14.16 -7.85
C LEU A 38 -2.62 15.60 -8.31
N LYS A 39 -3.70 16.32 -8.65
CA LYS A 39 -3.60 17.72 -9.06
C LYS A 39 -3.03 18.60 -7.94
N ILE A 40 -3.52 18.43 -6.70
CA ILE A 40 -3.03 19.18 -5.53
C ILE A 40 -1.53 18.92 -5.32
N LEU A 41 -1.10 17.65 -5.38
CA LEU A 41 0.31 17.28 -5.24
C LEU A 41 1.18 17.92 -6.34
N GLN A 42 0.70 17.93 -7.59
CA GLN A 42 1.42 18.54 -8.71
C GLN A 42 1.53 20.07 -8.57
N GLU A 43 0.49 20.73 -8.11
CA GLU A 43 0.50 22.18 -7.81
C GLU A 43 1.47 22.50 -6.67
N GLU A 44 1.49 21.70 -5.61
CA GLU A 44 2.42 21.87 -4.48
C GLU A 44 3.86 21.66 -4.92
N ILE A 45 4.15 20.62 -5.71
CA ILE A 45 5.47 20.35 -6.26
C ILE A 45 5.94 21.50 -7.14
N ALA A 46 5.06 22.07 -7.94
CA ALA A 46 5.38 23.21 -8.81
C ALA A 46 5.74 24.47 -8.00
N LEU A 47 5.17 24.66 -6.82
CA LEU A 47 5.41 25.81 -5.96
C LEU A 47 6.62 25.63 -5.03
N SER A 48 6.80 24.45 -4.46
CA SER A 48 7.79 24.19 -3.39
C SER A 48 8.90 23.22 -3.77
N GLY A 49 8.85 22.62 -4.96
CA GLY A 49 9.76 21.56 -5.40
C GLY A 49 9.32 20.18 -4.88
N GLU A 50 9.79 19.12 -5.56
CA GLU A 50 9.52 17.75 -5.19
C GLU A 50 10.26 17.38 -3.88
N GLN A 51 9.49 16.95 -2.88
CA GLN A 51 9.99 16.42 -1.61
C GLN A 51 9.85 14.89 -1.61
N SER A 52 10.67 14.18 -0.83
CA SER A 52 10.67 12.72 -0.81
C SER A 52 9.32 12.12 -0.39
N TRP A 53 8.58 12.79 0.49
CA TRP A 53 7.25 12.34 0.92
C TRP A 53 6.19 12.41 -0.19
N HIS A 54 6.30 13.33 -1.17
CA HIS A 54 5.41 13.38 -2.33
C HIS A 54 5.43 12.08 -3.12
N LEU A 55 6.60 11.41 -3.19
CA LEU A 55 6.80 10.22 -4.01
C LEU A 55 5.86 9.07 -3.63
N GLY A 56 5.64 8.85 -2.34
CA GLY A 56 4.73 7.83 -1.85
C GLY A 56 3.27 8.14 -2.20
N PHE A 57 2.84 9.39 -1.99
CA PHE A 57 1.47 9.82 -2.34
C PHE A 57 1.22 9.82 -3.85
N LEU A 58 2.21 10.22 -4.65
CA LEU A 58 2.13 10.12 -6.12
C LEU A 58 2.00 8.66 -6.56
N CYS A 59 2.78 7.75 -5.95
CA CYS A 59 2.67 6.31 -6.20
C CYS A 59 1.25 5.81 -5.94
N ASP A 60 0.65 6.15 -4.80
CA ASP A 60 -0.73 5.75 -4.46
C ASP A 60 -1.77 6.34 -5.43
N CYS A 61 -1.64 7.62 -5.78
CA CYS A 61 -2.54 8.26 -6.74
C CYS A 61 -2.49 7.59 -8.10
N TYR A 62 -1.29 7.37 -8.65
CA TYR A 62 -1.13 6.72 -9.95
C TYR A 62 -1.59 5.27 -9.94
N PHE A 63 -1.35 4.53 -8.85
CA PHE A 63 -1.85 3.16 -8.71
C PHE A 63 -3.38 3.12 -8.76
N GLY A 64 -4.04 3.96 -7.98
CA GLY A 64 -5.50 3.99 -7.95
C GLY A 64 -6.14 4.57 -9.22
N LEU A 65 -5.38 5.34 -10.03
CA LEU A 65 -5.76 5.78 -11.37
C LEU A 65 -5.38 4.77 -12.46
N GLU A 66 -4.81 3.61 -12.08
CA GLU A 66 -4.41 2.52 -12.97
C GLU A 66 -3.28 2.91 -13.96
N ASP A 67 -2.53 4.01 -13.68
CA ASP A 67 -1.31 4.36 -14.40
C ASP A 67 -0.11 3.57 -13.79
N TYR A 68 -0.06 2.27 -14.10
CA TYR A 68 0.93 1.36 -13.52
C TYR A 68 2.37 1.71 -13.91
N LYS A 69 2.59 2.34 -15.06
CA LYS A 69 3.94 2.78 -15.46
C LYS A 69 4.46 3.86 -14.53
N LYS A 70 3.65 4.88 -14.25
CA LYS A 70 4.01 5.93 -13.31
C LYS A 70 4.04 5.41 -11.88
N THR A 71 3.17 4.48 -11.52
CA THR A 71 3.23 3.80 -10.22
C THR A 71 4.62 3.20 -9.98
N ILE A 72 5.14 2.43 -10.93
CA ILE A 72 6.48 1.81 -10.84
C ILE A 72 7.56 2.88 -10.72
N GLU A 73 7.51 3.92 -11.56
CA GLU A 73 8.47 5.03 -11.53
C GLU A 73 8.54 5.68 -10.14
N TYR A 74 7.37 6.08 -9.61
CA TYR A 74 7.33 6.77 -8.33
C TYR A 74 7.58 5.86 -7.14
N ALA A 75 7.18 4.59 -7.19
CA ALA A 75 7.53 3.60 -6.18
C ALA A 75 9.05 3.40 -6.09
N GLN A 76 9.73 3.23 -7.22
CA GLN A 76 11.19 3.07 -7.26
C GLN A 76 11.92 4.33 -6.76
N LYS A 77 11.46 5.53 -7.14
CA LYS A 77 11.99 6.79 -6.60
C LYS A 77 11.81 6.87 -5.07
N ALA A 78 10.62 6.52 -4.57
CA ALA A 78 10.32 6.53 -3.14
C ALA A 78 11.21 5.55 -2.37
N ILE A 79 11.36 4.32 -2.86
CA ILE A 79 12.22 3.30 -2.25
C ILE A 79 13.68 3.77 -2.22
N LYS A 80 14.18 4.32 -3.34
CA LYS A 80 15.55 4.83 -3.45
C LYS A 80 15.80 6.03 -2.54
N SER A 81 14.82 6.89 -2.35
CA SER A 81 14.94 8.07 -1.47
C SER A 81 14.97 7.70 0.01
N GLY A 82 14.59 6.47 0.37
CA GLY A 82 14.48 6.03 1.76
C GLY A 82 13.41 6.79 2.55
N VAL A 83 12.40 7.35 1.87
CA VAL A 83 11.33 8.10 2.53
C VAL A 83 10.64 7.23 3.59
N LYS A 84 10.50 7.80 4.78
CA LYS A 84 9.75 7.18 5.87
C LYS A 84 8.34 7.79 5.91
N LEU A 85 7.37 7.04 5.44
CA LEU A 85 5.95 7.38 5.57
C LEU A 85 5.40 6.58 6.75
N ILE A 86 4.99 7.26 7.81
CA ILE A 86 4.51 6.62 9.03
C ILE A 86 3.39 5.63 8.71
N GLY A 87 3.66 4.34 8.93
CA GLY A 87 2.69 3.26 8.75
C GLY A 87 2.34 2.91 7.29
N GLN A 88 3.04 3.45 6.29
CA GLN A 88 2.70 3.25 4.87
C GLN A 88 3.89 2.80 3.99
N GLU A 89 5.05 2.53 4.56
CA GLU A 89 6.23 2.16 3.77
C GLU A 89 6.03 0.85 3.00
N ASN A 90 5.34 -0.12 3.58
CA ASN A 90 4.99 -1.39 2.94
C ASN A 90 4.05 -1.19 1.73
N ASN A 91 3.17 -0.19 1.77
CA ASN A 91 2.25 0.09 0.66
C ASN A 91 2.99 0.42 -0.63
N ILE A 92 4.13 1.13 -0.55
CA ILE A 92 4.94 1.46 -1.72
C ILE A 92 5.43 0.18 -2.42
N TYR A 93 5.91 -0.80 -1.64
CA TYR A 93 6.33 -2.11 -2.19
C TYR A 93 5.14 -2.89 -2.76
N SER A 94 4.00 -2.91 -2.06
CA SER A 94 2.78 -3.57 -2.55
C SER A 94 2.31 -2.94 -3.87
N ARG A 95 2.35 -1.60 -4.01
CA ARG A 95 1.98 -0.91 -5.26
C ARG A 95 2.95 -1.22 -6.39
N LEU A 96 4.27 -1.25 -6.10
CA LEU A 96 5.30 -1.62 -7.07
C LEU A 96 5.05 -3.04 -7.60
N ILE A 97 4.95 -4.02 -6.71
CA ILE A 97 4.75 -5.43 -7.04
C ILE A 97 3.46 -5.63 -7.84
N SER A 98 2.35 -5.06 -7.36
CA SER A 98 1.06 -5.14 -8.05
C SER A 98 1.11 -4.50 -9.43
N ALA A 99 1.70 -3.30 -9.58
CA ALA A 99 1.82 -2.62 -10.87
C ALA A 99 2.68 -3.41 -11.86
N MET A 100 3.78 -4.01 -11.41
CA MET A 100 4.61 -4.90 -12.23
C MET A 100 3.84 -6.14 -12.69
N ALA A 101 3.04 -6.74 -11.80
CA ALA A 101 2.18 -7.88 -12.11
C ALA A 101 1.08 -7.51 -13.12
N TYR A 102 0.40 -6.37 -12.96
CA TYR A 102 -0.61 -5.89 -13.91
C TYR A 102 -0.04 -5.63 -15.31
N LEU A 103 1.20 -5.17 -15.40
CA LEU A 103 1.89 -4.97 -16.68
C LEU A 103 2.52 -6.25 -17.25
N ASN A 104 2.34 -7.41 -16.59
CA ASN A 104 2.95 -8.68 -16.95
C ASN A 104 4.46 -8.55 -17.18
N MET A 105 5.15 -7.83 -16.30
CA MET A 105 6.59 -7.69 -16.37
C MET A 105 7.30 -9.03 -16.12
N ASP A 106 8.59 -9.06 -16.43
CA ASP A 106 9.43 -10.24 -16.25
C ASP A 106 9.32 -10.80 -14.82
N GLU A 107 9.11 -12.11 -14.70
CA GLU A 107 8.86 -12.78 -13.42
C GLU A 107 10.10 -12.79 -12.52
N GLU A 108 11.32 -12.79 -13.09
CA GLU A 108 12.55 -12.71 -12.29
C GLU A 108 12.70 -11.31 -11.67
N ALA A 109 12.42 -10.26 -12.47
CA ALA A 109 12.39 -8.90 -11.96
C ALA A 109 11.33 -8.72 -10.87
N LEU A 110 10.15 -9.31 -11.05
CA LEU A 110 9.08 -9.29 -10.06
C LEU A 110 9.48 -10.01 -8.77
N LEU A 111 10.05 -11.21 -8.86
CA LEU A 111 10.55 -11.96 -7.71
C LEU A 111 11.64 -11.22 -6.95
N LYS A 112 12.51 -10.49 -7.65
CA LYS A 112 13.53 -9.64 -7.04
C LYS A 112 12.91 -8.57 -6.13
N GLU A 113 11.89 -7.85 -6.64
CA GLU A 113 11.23 -6.80 -5.84
C GLU A 113 10.42 -7.40 -4.68
N ILE A 114 9.78 -8.55 -4.87
CA ILE A 114 9.11 -9.27 -3.78
C ILE A 114 10.12 -9.68 -2.70
N ASN A 115 11.28 -10.23 -3.06
CA ASN A 115 12.32 -10.60 -2.11
C ASN A 115 12.85 -9.36 -1.35
N ASN A 116 13.02 -8.21 -2.02
CA ASN A 116 13.39 -6.95 -1.39
C ASN A 116 12.34 -6.51 -0.35
N ALA A 117 11.05 -6.68 -0.68
CA ALA A 117 9.95 -6.39 0.23
C ALA A 117 9.95 -7.32 1.46
N ILE A 118 10.16 -8.62 1.26
CA ILE A 118 10.27 -9.62 2.35
C ILE A 118 11.44 -9.30 3.29
N LEU A 119 12.60 -8.93 2.73
CA LEU A 119 13.77 -8.56 3.54
C LEU A 119 13.50 -7.33 4.41
N LYS A 120 12.73 -6.38 3.91
CA LYS A 120 12.42 -5.15 4.63
C LYS A 120 11.26 -5.30 5.62
N PHE A 121 10.29 -6.15 5.30
CA PHE A 121 9.07 -6.37 6.08
C PHE A 121 8.82 -7.87 6.28
N PRO A 122 9.72 -8.56 7.01
CA PRO A 122 9.64 -10.02 7.18
C PRO A 122 8.37 -10.48 7.90
N GLU A 123 7.72 -9.58 8.66
CA GLU A 123 6.49 -9.89 9.41
C GLU A 123 5.21 -9.83 8.56
N LEU A 124 5.29 -9.29 7.33
CA LEU A 124 4.10 -9.14 6.51
C LEU A 124 3.86 -10.37 5.64
N PRO A 125 2.75 -11.10 5.85
CA PRO A 125 2.44 -12.32 5.10
C PRO A 125 2.14 -12.04 3.61
N ASP A 126 1.68 -10.84 3.27
CA ASP A 126 1.27 -10.48 1.90
C ASP A 126 2.38 -10.72 0.88
N PHE A 127 3.63 -10.35 1.20
CA PHE A 127 4.77 -10.54 0.27
C PHE A 127 5.17 -12.00 0.08
N TYR A 128 4.97 -12.86 1.07
CA TYR A 128 5.17 -14.30 0.91
C TYR A 128 4.06 -14.91 0.04
N MET A 129 2.83 -14.38 0.15
CA MET A 129 1.73 -14.75 -0.72
C MET A 129 2.04 -14.36 -2.17
N ASP A 130 2.47 -13.11 -2.40
CA ASP A 130 2.87 -12.65 -3.74
C ASP A 130 3.95 -13.55 -4.34
N LYS A 131 4.97 -13.91 -3.54
CA LYS A 131 6.03 -14.83 -3.95
C LYS A 131 5.51 -16.20 -4.33
N ALA A 132 4.65 -16.78 -3.49
CA ALA A 132 4.04 -18.07 -3.76
C ALA A 132 3.24 -18.07 -5.06
N MET A 133 2.48 -17.01 -5.34
CA MET A 133 1.70 -16.88 -6.58
C MET A 133 2.58 -16.87 -7.83
N VAL A 134 3.72 -16.17 -7.81
CA VAL A 134 4.67 -16.19 -8.93
C VAL A 134 5.29 -17.56 -9.09
N LEU A 135 5.70 -18.22 -8.00
CA LEU A 135 6.29 -19.56 -8.02
C LEU A 135 5.30 -20.62 -8.54
N LEU A 136 4.02 -20.52 -8.18
CA LEU A 136 2.96 -21.40 -8.71
C LEU A 136 2.81 -21.23 -10.23
N LYS A 137 2.87 -20.00 -10.72
CA LYS A 137 2.85 -19.72 -12.16
C LYS A 137 4.06 -20.35 -12.88
N GLN A 138 5.23 -20.36 -12.22
CA GLN A 138 6.44 -21.02 -12.69
C GLN A 138 6.43 -22.56 -12.50
N LYS A 139 5.37 -23.13 -11.93
CA LYS A 139 5.25 -24.55 -11.56
C LYS A 139 6.30 -25.02 -10.54
N LYS A 140 6.87 -24.11 -9.76
CA LYS A 140 7.81 -24.38 -8.66
C LYS A 140 7.03 -24.68 -7.38
N TYR A 141 6.32 -25.81 -7.38
CA TYR A 141 5.32 -26.12 -6.33
C TYR A 141 5.90 -26.24 -4.94
N VAL A 142 7.05 -26.88 -4.80
CA VAL A 142 7.71 -27.07 -3.47
C VAL A 142 8.12 -25.72 -2.87
N GLU A 143 8.71 -24.83 -3.69
CA GLU A 143 9.08 -23.51 -3.23
C GLU A 143 7.85 -22.65 -2.89
N ALA A 144 6.76 -22.79 -3.66
CA ALA A 144 5.50 -22.10 -3.39
C ALA A 144 4.88 -22.56 -2.07
N GLU A 145 4.87 -23.86 -1.79
CA GLU A 145 4.37 -24.45 -0.54
C GLU A 145 5.07 -23.86 0.69
N VAL A 146 6.42 -23.81 0.70
CA VAL A 146 7.18 -23.19 1.78
C VAL A 146 6.79 -21.75 2.04
N ASN A 147 6.52 -20.96 0.98
CA ASN A 147 6.09 -19.57 1.15
C ASN A 147 4.65 -19.49 1.70
N LEU A 148 3.75 -20.41 1.31
CA LEU A 148 2.39 -20.48 1.86
C LEU A 148 2.38 -20.89 3.33
N GLU A 149 3.26 -21.80 3.76
CA GLU A 149 3.45 -22.15 5.17
C GLU A 149 3.87 -20.93 5.98
N ASN A 150 4.83 -20.14 5.48
CA ASN A 150 5.22 -18.88 6.13
C ASN A 150 4.02 -17.90 6.28
N VAL A 151 3.12 -17.85 5.30
CA VAL A 151 1.88 -17.05 5.40
C VAL A 151 1.03 -17.54 6.57
N LEU A 152 0.79 -18.85 6.65
CA LEU A 152 -0.04 -19.46 7.70
C LEU A 152 0.53 -19.22 9.10
N ASP A 153 1.82 -19.38 9.27
CA ASP A 153 2.50 -19.19 10.56
C ASP A 153 2.37 -17.73 11.03
N LYS A 154 2.61 -16.76 10.15
CA LYS A 154 2.46 -15.34 10.48
C LYS A 154 1.02 -14.93 10.85
N TYR A 155 0.01 -15.60 10.28
CA TYR A 155 -1.38 -15.38 10.68
C TYR A 155 -1.74 -16.05 12.02
N ARG A 156 -1.10 -17.17 12.37
CA ARG A 156 -1.30 -17.83 13.67
C ARG A 156 -0.74 -17.00 14.82
N ASP A 157 0.46 -16.45 14.64
CA ASP A 157 1.11 -15.63 15.67
C ASP A 157 0.28 -14.36 16.00
N LYS A 158 -0.34 -13.73 15.00
CA LYS A 158 -1.22 -12.57 15.21
C LYS A 158 -2.52 -12.84 15.97
N LYS A 159 -2.93 -14.12 16.14
CA LYS A 159 -4.14 -14.48 16.90
C LYS A 159 -3.85 -14.77 18.38
N THR A 160 -2.59 -14.81 18.77
CA THR A 160 -2.15 -15.12 20.14
C THR A 160 -1.72 -13.90 20.94
N GLU A 161 -1.72 -12.72 20.33
CA GLU A 161 -1.56 -11.40 20.98
C GLU A 161 -2.93 -10.72 21.17
#